data_1bf3b012d82490d2e6de5e8a91dece85
#
_entry.id   1bf3b012d82490d2e6de5e8a91dece85
#
_cell.length_a   1.000
_cell.length_b   1.000
_cell.length_c   1.000
_cell.angle_alpha   90.00
_cell.angle_beta   90.00
_cell.angle_gamma   90.00
#
_symmetry.space_group_name_H-M   'P 1'
#
loop_
_entity.id
_entity.type
_entity.pdbx_description
1 polymer ?
#
loop_
_entity_poly.entity_id
_entity_poly.type
_entity_poly.pdbx_seq_one_letter_code
_entity_poly.pdbx_strand_id
1 'polypeptide(L)'
;MKKEAIKNIFDFLEKKENKKHKDRNTFIWKLKLGDPLTKEDLIVDGDLDLTDSTLKSLPDNLEVKGRMITRFSKIEELPKGLKVDGSLELSHSIIKNIPNDIKIGASLYLHNTKITSLPEGLVIDLWLSIMDTPIKRLPKGLEVNGYLAVSVGDSLDKFSDAELREMVKPGRIGRIIRI
;
A
#
# COMPACT_ATOMS: atom_id res chain seq x y z
N MET A 1 -24.51 -1.41 25.49
CA MET A 1 -24.99 -2.78 25.21
C MET A 1 -24.44 -3.38 23.90
N LYS A 2 -24.56 -2.75 22.71
CA LYS A 2 -24.04 -3.36 21.47
C LYS A 2 -22.50 -3.50 21.41
N LYS A 3 -21.73 -2.53 21.94
CA LYS A 3 -20.25 -2.58 21.98
C LYS A 3 -19.73 -3.73 22.86
N GLU A 4 -20.33 -3.92 24.02
CA GLU A 4 -19.96 -4.96 25.00
C GLU A 4 -20.27 -6.37 24.48
N ALA A 5 -21.44 -6.56 23.87
CA ALA A 5 -21.80 -7.84 23.26
C ALA A 5 -20.88 -8.22 22.09
N ILE A 6 -20.51 -7.24 21.29
CA ILE A 6 -19.56 -7.43 20.19
C ILE A 6 -18.17 -7.79 20.75
N LYS A 7 -17.70 -7.09 21.79
CA LYS A 7 -16.43 -7.38 22.46
C LYS A 7 -16.41 -8.82 23.03
N ASN A 8 -17.46 -9.24 23.70
CA ASN A 8 -17.57 -10.60 24.27
C ASN A 8 -17.58 -11.71 23.21
N ILE A 9 -18.22 -11.45 22.04
CA ILE A 9 -18.15 -12.37 20.90
C ILE A 9 -16.71 -12.48 20.37
N PHE A 10 -15.97 -11.37 20.35
CA PHE A 10 -14.58 -11.34 19.88
C PHE A 10 -13.64 -12.01 20.87
N ASP A 11 -13.74 -11.73 22.16
CA ASP A 11 -12.96 -12.41 23.19
C ASP A 11 -13.20 -13.94 23.16
N PHE A 12 -14.39 -14.36 22.75
CA PHE A 12 -14.71 -15.78 22.53
C PHE A 12 -14.08 -16.36 21.26
N LEU A 13 -14.10 -15.61 20.16
CA LEU A 13 -13.50 -16.02 18.89
C LEU A 13 -11.95 -16.02 18.97
N GLU A 14 -11.36 -15.01 19.61
CA GLU A 14 -9.91 -14.94 19.86
C GLU A 14 -9.38 -16.12 20.71
N LYS A 15 -10.16 -16.64 21.63
CA LYS A 15 -9.80 -17.84 22.42
C LYS A 15 -9.72 -19.12 21.58
N LYS A 16 -10.35 -19.15 20.41
CA LYS A 16 -10.37 -20.30 19.50
C LYS A 16 -9.34 -20.24 18.38
N GLU A 17 -8.82 -19.06 18.04
CA GLU A 17 -7.86 -18.90 16.94
C GLU A 17 -6.43 -18.73 17.47
N ASN A 18 -5.49 -19.37 16.77
CA ASN A 18 -4.06 -19.37 17.07
C ASN A 18 -3.48 -17.95 17.23
N LYS A 19 -2.59 -17.78 18.19
CA LYS A 19 -1.86 -16.57 18.61
C LYS A 19 -1.34 -15.69 17.45
N LYS A 20 -1.08 -16.29 16.28
CA LYS A 20 -0.57 -15.62 15.08
C LYS A 20 -1.59 -14.72 14.35
N HIS A 21 -2.90 -14.88 14.62
CA HIS A 21 -3.96 -14.04 14.06
C HIS A 21 -4.50 -12.98 15.03
N LYS A 22 -4.07 -13.05 16.30
CA LYS A 22 -4.61 -12.22 17.38
C LYS A 22 -4.34 -10.73 17.15
N ASP A 23 -3.12 -10.38 16.75
CA ASP A 23 -2.69 -8.99 16.70
C ASP A 23 -3.33 -8.21 15.54
N ARG A 24 -3.51 -8.85 14.38
CA ARG A 24 -4.20 -8.28 13.21
C ARG A 24 -5.66 -7.97 13.45
N ASN A 25 -6.36 -8.92 14.05
CA ASN A 25 -7.77 -8.77 14.36
C ASN A 25 -7.97 -7.66 15.39
N THR A 26 -7.11 -7.58 16.40
CA THR A 26 -7.17 -6.54 17.45
C THR A 26 -7.01 -5.14 16.85
N PHE A 27 -6.05 -4.91 15.97
CA PHE A 27 -5.84 -3.61 15.29
C PHE A 27 -7.08 -3.17 14.51
N ILE A 28 -7.60 -4.03 13.60
CA ILE A 28 -8.77 -3.71 12.77
C ILE A 28 -10.00 -3.43 13.64
N TRP A 29 -10.14 -4.16 14.74
CA TRP A 29 -11.29 -3.99 15.64
C TRP A 29 -11.21 -2.71 16.43
N LYS A 30 -10.06 -2.36 16.99
CA LYS A 30 -9.86 -1.08 17.66
C LYS A 30 -10.19 0.08 16.71
N LEU A 31 -9.71 0.02 15.47
CA LEU A 31 -10.06 1.02 14.45
C LEU A 31 -11.56 1.12 14.18
N LYS A 32 -12.25 -0.01 14.00
CA LYS A 32 -13.69 -0.03 13.71
C LYS A 32 -14.55 0.42 14.90
N LEU A 33 -14.11 0.17 16.11
CA LEU A 33 -14.81 0.58 17.33
C LEU A 33 -14.46 2.01 17.76
N GLY A 34 -13.42 2.61 17.17
CA GLY A 34 -12.89 3.91 17.58
C GLY A 34 -12.23 3.84 18.95
N ASP A 35 -11.65 2.71 19.31
CA ASP A 35 -10.91 2.55 20.55
C ASP A 35 -9.51 3.17 20.41
N PRO A 36 -8.90 3.71 21.48
CA PRO A 36 -7.57 4.30 21.42
C PRO A 36 -6.53 3.24 21.07
N LEU A 37 -5.65 3.59 20.13
CA LEU A 37 -4.52 2.76 19.73
C LEU A 37 -3.28 3.11 20.56
N THR A 38 -2.54 2.10 20.99
CA THR A 38 -1.20 2.25 21.56
C THR A 38 -0.15 2.23 20.45
N LYS A 39 1.13 2.51 20.79
CA LYS A 39 2.23 2.40 19.83
C LYS A 39 2.42 0.96 19.33
N GLU A 40 2.20 0.00 20.19
CA GLU A 40 2.28 -1.43 19.89
C GLU A 40 1.19 -1.86 18.92
N ASP A 41 0.00 -1.27 19.01
CA ASP A 41 -1.11 -1.53 18.09
C ASP A 41 -0.81 -1.03 16.65
N LEU A 42 0.10 -0.06 16.49
CA LEU A 42 0.51 0.44 15.17
C LEU A 42 1.48 -0.50 14.46
N ILE A 43 1.93 -1.57 15.11
CA ILE A 43 2.77 -2.61 14.50
C ILE A 43 1.91 -3.84 14.24
N VAL A 44 1.62 -4.09 12.97
CA VAL A 44 0.87 -5.27 12.54
C VAL A 44 1.86 -6.36 12.15
N ASP A 45 1.91 -7.43 12.94
CA ASP A 45 2.75 -8.58 12.64
C ASP A 45 2.13 -9.44 11.53
N GLY A 46 2.84 -9.56 10.40
CA GLY A 46 2.39 -10.26 9.19
C GLY A 46 1.58 -9.38 8.22
N ASP A 47 0.74 -10.01 7.41
CA ASP A 47 -0.02 -9.34 6.34
C ASP A 47 -1.25 -8.59 6.89
N LEU A 48 -1.52 -7.40 6.41
CA LEU A 48 -2.74 -6.62 6.68
C LEU A 48 -3.62 -6.59 5.43
N ASP A 49 -4.71 -7.36 5.46
CA ASP A 49 -5.70 -7.37 4.39
C ASP A 49 -6.90 -6.49 4.75
N LEU A 50 -7.05 -5.41 3.98
CA LEU A 50 -8.12 -4.43 4.06
C LEU A 50 -8.98 -4.43 2.79
N THR A 51 -8.98 -5.52 2.03
CA THR A 51 -9.84 -5.67 0.84
C THR A 51 -11.29 -5.41 1.21
N ASP A 52 -12.01 -4.65 0.38
CA ASP A 52 -13.40 -4.24 0.59
C ASP A 52 -13.67 -3.51 1.92
N SER A 53 -12.62 -3.01 2.58
CA SER A 53 -12.76 -2.31 3.87
C SER A 53 -13.59 -1.04 3.75
N THR A 54 -14.47 -0.81 4.71
CA THR A 54 -15.25 0.43 4.85
C THR A 54 -14.52 1.53 5.59
N LEU A 55 -13.31 1.28 6.09
CA LEU A 55 -12.46 2.29 6.71
C LEU A 55 -12.12 3.38 5.69
N LYS A 56 -12.15 4.64 6.12
CA LYS A 56 -11.79 5.78 5.27
C LYS A 56 -10.35 6.23 5.42
N SER A 57 -9.76 5.98 6.58
CA SER A 57 -8.39 6.36 6.89
C SER A 57 -7.74 5.32 7.79
N LEU A 58 -6.42 5.38 7.86
CA LEU A 58 -5.57 4.57 8.71
C LEU A 58 -4.75 5.50 9.62
N PRO A 59 -4.31 5.03 10.80
CA PRO A 59 -3.50 5.84 11.70
C PRO A 59 -2.10 6.10 11.14
N ASP A 60 -1.56 7.28 11.41
CA ASP A 60 -0.18 7.63 11.08
C ASP A 60 0.83 6.71 11.78
N ASN A 61 2.00 6.53 11.15
CA ASN A 61 3.08 5.66 11.60
C ASN A 61 2.70 4.18 11.71
N LEU A 62 1.72 3.73 10.92
CA LEU A 62 1.38 2.32 10.80
C LEU A 62 2.55 1.54 10.20
N GLU A 63 2.95 0.47 10.86
CA GLU A 63 3.98 -0.46 10.40
C GLU A 63 3.37 -1.86 10.16
N VAL A 64 3.48 -2.37 8.94
CA VAL A 64 3.01 -3.71 8.54
C VAL A 64 4.23 -4.55 8.21
N LYS A 65 4.48 -5.61 8.98
CA LYS A 65 5.64 -6.50 8.81
C LYS A 65 5.53 -7.43 7.61
N GLY A 66 4.34 -7.64 7.09
CA GLY A 66 4.07 -8.40 5.88
C GLY A 66 3.61 -7.51 4.73
N ARG A 67 2.67 -8.02 3.92
CA ARG A 67 2.02 -7.29 2.84
C ARG A 67 0.85 -6.48 3.36
N MET A 68 0.59 -5.33 2.74
CA MET A 68 -0.62 -4.56 2.96
C MET A 68 -1.48 -4.57 1.69
N ILE A 69 -2.74 -4.95 1.80
CA ILE A 69 -3.68 -5.08 0.68
C ILE A 69 -4.89 -4.18 0.96
N THR A 70 -5.18 -3.23 0.05
CA THR A 70 -6.31 -2.28 0.18
C THR A 70 -7.23 -2.28 -1.04
N ARG A 71 -7.27 -3.39 -1.77
CA ARG A 71 -8.09 -3.50 -3.00
C ARG A 71 -9.57 -3.23 -2.69
N PHE A 72 -10.22 -2.43 -3.55
CA PHE A 72 -11.65 -2.08 -3.42
C PHE A 72 -12.06 -1.43 -2.09
N SER A 73 -11.10 -1.00 -1.27
CA SER A 73 -11.38 -0.35 0.01
C SER A 73 -11.87 1.09 -0.17
N LYS A 74 -12.49 1.62 0.90
CA LYS A 74 -12.89 3.03 0.98
C LYS A 74 -11.82 3.93 1.59
N ILE A 75 -10.57 3.45 1.70
CA ILE A 75 -9.45 4.25 2.18
C ILE A 75 -9.14 5.31 1.13
N GLU A 76 -9.22 6.58 1.54
CA GLU A 76 -9.04 7.73 0.65
C GLU A 76 -7.58 8.18 0.57
N GLU A 77 -6.84 8.01 1.66
CA GLU A 77 -5.45 8.43 1.80
C GLU A 77 -4.61 7.40 2.56
N LEU A 78 -3.35 7.26 2.18
CA LEU A 78 -2.38 6.51 2.95
C LEU A 78 -1.88 7.35 4.13
N PRO A 79 -1.63 6.74 5.30
CA PRO A 79 -1.16 7.47 6.48
C PRO A 79 0.28 7.94 6.31
N LYS A 80 0.65 9.03 6.98
CA LYS A 80 2.03 9.50 7.06
C LYS A 80 2.87 8.49 7.82
N GLY A 81 4.13 8.34 7.43
CA GLY A 81 5.06 7.42 8.05
C GLY A 81 4.71 5.94 7.85
N LEU A 82 3.83 5.61 6.88
CA LEU A 82 3.47 4.23 6.56
C LEU A 82 4.72 3.43 6.17
N LYS A 83 4.91 2.31 6.85
CA LYS A 83 5.97 1.34 6.55
C LYS A 83 5.36 -0.03 6.29
N VAL A 84 5.69 -0.61 5.14
CA VAL A 84 5.28 -1.97 4.73
C VAL A 84 6.53 -2.75 4.40
N ASP A 85 6.91 -3.73 5.24
CA ASP A 85 8.12 -4.51 5.01
C ASP A 85 8.00 -5.45 3.80
N GLY A 86 6.77 -5.84 3.43
CA GLY A 86 6.44 -6.59 2.22
C GLY A 86 5.96 -5.70 1.06
N SER A 87 5.02 -6.22 0.28
CA SER A 87 4.41 -5.52 -0.86
C SER A 87 3.19 -4.70 -0.44
N LEU A 88 3.00 -3.55 -1.09
CA LEU A 88 1.82 -2.71 -0.96
C LEU A 88 0.93 -2.85 -2.20
N GLU A 89 -0.29 -3.36 -2.01
CA GLU A 89 -1.28 -3.61 -3.06
C GLU A 89 -2.42 -2.58 -2.94
N LEU A 90 -2.42 -1.60 -3.83
CA LEU A 90 -3.42 -0.53 -3.90
C LEU A 90 -4.34 -0.66 -5.12
N SER A 91 -4.18 -1.70 -5.94
CA SER A 91 -4.93 -1.85 -7.18
C SER A 91 -6.43 -1.76 -6.96
N HIS A 92 -7.14 -1.09 -7.88
CA HIS A 92 -8.58 -0.83 -7.80
C HIS A 92 -9.02 -0.03 -6.56
N SER A 93 -8.12 0.70 -5.91
CA SER A 93 -8.46 1.58 -4.78
C SER A 93 -8.79 2.99 -5.25
N ILE A 94 -9.43 3.78 -4.36
CA ILE A 94 -9.76 5.19 -4.62
C ILE A 94 -8.64 6.15 -4.21
N ILE A 95 -7.50 5.63 -3.74
CA ILE A 95 -6.34 6.41 -3.32
C ILE A 95 -5.79 7.22 -4.50
N LYS A 96 -5.48 8.49 -4.25
CA LYS A 96 -5.00 9.42 -5.27
C LYS A 96 -3.55 9.82 -5.12
N ASN A 97 -2.99 9.67 -3.93
CA ASN A 97 -1.64 10.13 -3.60
C ASN A 97 -0.86 9.08 -2.84
N ILE A 98 0.44 9.05 -3.08
CA ILE A 98 1.42 8.28 -2.29
C ILE A 98 2.20 9.28 -1.44
N PRO A 99 2.27 9.13 -0.09
CA PRO A 99 3.06 10.01 0.78
C PRO A 99 4.55 9.95 0.46
N ASN A 100 5.26 11.08 0.63
CA ASN A 100 6.70 11.15 0.34
C ASN A 100 7.56 10.35 1.34
N ASP A 101 7.04 10.06 2.51
CA ASP A 101 7.72 9.37 3.60
C ASP A 101 7.41 7.87 3.68
N ILE A 102 6.70 7.35 2.66
CA ILE A 102 6.35 5.92 2.59
C ILE A 102 7.59 5.04 2.45
N LYS A 103 7.57 3.88 3.10
CA LYS A 103 8.59 2.83 2.95
C LYS A 103 7.95 1.51 2.54
N ILE A 104 8.43 0.92 1.45
CA ILE A 104 7.93 -0.32 0.88
C ILE A 104 9.12 -1.24 0.65
N GLY A 105 9.13 -2.41 1.28
CA GLY A 105 10.27 -3.32 1.24
C GLY A 105 10.28 -4.27 0.05
N ALA A 106 9.20 -4.37 -0.75
CA ALA A 106 9.17 -5.29 -1.87
C ALA A 106 8.55 -4.66 -3.13
N SER A 107 7.23 -4.80 -3.33
CA SER A 107 6.55 -4.35 -4.56
C SER A 107 5.47 -3.33 -4.27
N LEU A 108 5.20 -2.47 -5.25
CA LEU A 108 4.07 -1.53 -5.25
C LEU A 108 3.18 -1.78 -6.46
N TYR A 109 1.91 -2.09 -6.21
CA TYR A 109 0.91 -2.33 -7.24
C TYR A 109 -0.16 -1.25 -7.21
N LEU A 110 -0.27 -0.49 -8.33
CA LEU A 110 -1.16 0.65 -8.50
C LEU A 110 -2.14 0.47 -9.66
N HIS A 111 -2.28 -0.76 -10.17
CA HIS A 111 -3.13 -1.05 -11.32
C HIS A 111 -4.55 -0.49 -11.13
N ASN A 112 -5.04 0.22 -12.13
CA ASN A 112 -6.38 0.82 -12.14
C ASN A 112 -6.66 1.70 -10.90
N THR A 113 -5.72 2.60 -10.57
CA THR A 113 -5.89 3.63 -9.55
C THR A 113 -5.98 5.03 -10.18
N LYS A 114 -6.31 6.04 -9.38
CA LYS A 114 -6.35 7.44 -9.81
C LYS A 114 -5.09 8.23 -9.44
N ILE A 115 -4.00 7.54 -9.12
CA ILE A 115 -2.71 8.14 -8.77
C ILE A 115 -2.12 8.80 -10.00
N THR A 116 -1.79 10.08 -9.91
CA THR A 116 -1.26 10.88 -11.02
C THR A 116 0.24 11.07 -10.97
N SER A 117 0.86 10.82 -9.82
CA SER A 117 2.30 10.98 -9.61
C SER A 117 2.81 10.06 -8.51
N LEU A 118 4.09 9.76 -8.55
CA LEU A 118 4.82 9.05 -7.50
C LEU A 118 5.74 10.03 -6.77
N PRO A 119 6.12 9.76 -5.50
CA PRO A 119 7.09 10.57 -4.76
C PRO A 119 8.47 10.55 -5.42
N GLU A 120 9.19 11.67 -5.33
CA GLU A 120 10.61 11.71 -5.71
C GLU A 120 11.43 10.81 -4.76
N GLY A 121 12.44 10.13 -5.32
CA GLY A 121 13.31 9.23 -4.56
C GLY A 121 12.63 7.95 -4.04
N LEU A 122 11.45 7.60 -4.55
CA LEU A 122 10.79 6.33 -4.19
C LEU A 122 11.67 5.14 -4.61
N VAL A 123 11.87 4.20 -3.69
CA VAL A 123 12.63 2.96 -3.92
C VAL A 123 11.71 1.76 -3.87
N ILE A 124 11.74 0.93 -4.92
CA ILE A 124 10.97 -0.32 -5.04
C ILE A 124 11.94 -1.44 -5.44
N ASP A 125 12.06 -2.45 -4.58
CA ASP A 125 13.05 -3.51 -4.78
C ASP A 125 12.64 -4.53 -5.84
N LEU A 126 11.33 -4.85 -5.96
CA LEU A 126 10.89 -5.91 -6.87
C LEU A 126 10.04 -5.36 -8.03
N TRP A 127 8.75 -5.14 -7.83
CA TRP A 127 7.81 -4.73 -8.89
C TRP A 127 7.18 -3.38 -8.59
N LEU A 128 7.23 -2.48 -9.56
CA LEU A 128 6.38 -1.31 -9.62
C LEU A 128 5.40 -1.48 -10.78
N SER A 129 4.14 -1.73 -10.49
CA SER A 129 3.06 -1.77 -11.48
C SER A 129 2.27 -0.47 -11.44
N ILE A 130 2.32 0.30 -12.53
CA ILE A 130 1.56 1.54 -12.74
C ILE A 130 0.63 1.43 -13.94
N MET A 131 0.23 0.20 -14.26
CA MET A 131 -0.68 -0.07 -15.37
C MET A 131 -2.05 0.58 -15.13
N ASP A 132 -2.67 1.08 -16.19
CA ASP A 132 -3.98 1.72 -16.16
C ASP A 132 -4.06 2.86 -15.13
N THR A 133 -2.98 3.62 -15.01
CA THR A 133 -2.93 4.82 -14.15
C THR A 133 -2.80 6.09 -14.98
N PRO A 134 -3.27 7.25 -14.49
CA PRO A 134 -3.09 8.53 -15.16
C PRO A 134 -1.69 9.15 -14.99
N ILE A 135 -0.69 8.37 -14.60
CA ILE A 135 0.71 8.84 -14.44
C ILE A 135 1.29 9.21 -15.80
N LYS A 136 1.77 10.44 -15.95
CA LYS A 136 2.32 10.97 -17.22
C LYS A 136 3.82 11.08 -17.24
N ARG A 137 4.47 11.04 -16.09
CA ARG A 137 5.93 11.14 -15.93
C ARG A 137 6.38 10.35 -14.71
N LEU A 138 7.56 9.78 -14.80
CA LEU A 138 8.23 9.17 -13.66
C LEU A 138 9.00 10.27 -12.89
N PRO A 139 9.04 10.21 -11.53
CA PRO A 139 9.70 11.20 -10.72
C PRO A 139 11.22 11.03 -10.73
N LYS A 140 11.92 12.12 -10.44
CA LYS A 140 13.38 12.08 -10.26
C LYS A 140 13.75 11.21 -9.06
N GLY A 141 14.86 10.50 -9.17
CA GLY A 141 15.36 9.64 -8.11
C GLY A 141 14.54 8.37 -7.88
N LEU A 142 13.53 8.07 -8.71
CA LEU A 142 12.83 6.79 -8.63
C LEU A 142 13.81 5.64 -8.88
N GLU A 143 13.86 4.70 -7.94
CA GLU A 143 14.62 3.46 -8.10
C GLU A 143 13.66 2.27 -8.15
N VAL A 144 13.72 1.51 -9.26
CA VAL A 144 13.03 0.23 -9.41
C VAL A 144 14.09 -0.81 -9.71
N ASN A 145 14.45 -1.60 -8.70
CA ASN A 145 15.53 -2.59 -8.84
C ASN A 145 15.12 -3.80 -9.70
N GLY A 146 13.86 -4.18 -9.67
CA GLY A 146 13.28 -5.25 -10.47
C GLY A 146 12.58 -4.77 -11.74
N TYR A 147 11.25 -4.76 -11.73
CA TYR A 147 10.42 -4.55 -12.92
C TYR A 147 9.50 -3.35 -12.78
N LEU A 148 9.49 -2.49 -13.81
CA LEU A 148 8.46 -1.47 -14.02
C LEU A 148 7.46 -2.01 -15.06
N ALA A 149 6.20 -2.15 -14.68
CA ALA A 149 5.11 -2.54 -15.58
C ALA A 149 4.23 -1.34 -15.93
N VAL A 150 4.05 -1.10 -17.23
CA VAL A 150 3.19 -0.05 -17.82
C VAL A 150 2.23 -0.68 -18.82
N SER A 151 1.04 -0.11 -19.00
CA SER A 151 0.10 -0.58 -20.04
C SER A 151 0.47 -0.06 -21.41
N VAL A 152 0.27 -0.89 -22.43
CA VAL A 152 0.27 -0.47 -23.83
C VAL A 152 -0.88 0.51 -24.05
N GLY A 153 -0.59 1.66 -24.66
CA GLY A 153 -1.57 2.73 -24.88
C GLY A 153 -1.69 3.76 -23.76
N ASP A 154 -1.07 3.55 -22.62
CA ASP A 154 -1.01 4.53 -21.53
C ASP A 154 -0.12 5.72 -21.85
N SER A 155 -0.19 6.78 -21.02
CA SER A 155 0.59 8.01 -21.19
C SER A 155 2.10 7.81 -21.24
N LEU A 156 2.61 6.74 -20.63
CA LEU A 156 4.05 6.41 -20.60
C LEU A 156 4.48 5.50 -21.75
N ASP A 157 3.57 4.81 -22.42
CA ASP A 157 3.89 3.90 -23.53
C ASP A 157 4.53 4.60 -24.73
N LYS A 158 4.25 5.89 -24.91
CA LYS A 158 4.86 6.73 -25.98
C LYS A 158 6.36 6.97 -25.81
N PHE A 159 6.91 6.74 -24.62
CA PHE A 159 8.34 6.94 -24.35
C PHE A 159 9.09 5.63 -24.53
N SER A 160 10.26 5.71 -25.15
CA SER A 160 11.20 4.60 -25.19
C SER A 160 11.71 4.24 -23.78
N ASP A 161 12.28 3.05 -23.64
CA ASP A 161 12.91 2.63 -22.38
C ASP A 161 14.05 3.56 -21.96
N ALA A 162 14.79 4.10 -22.94
CA ALA A 162 15.87 5.06 -22.69
C ALA A 162 15.33 6.37 -22.11
N GLU A 163 14.24 6.90 -22.66
CA GLU A 163 13.60 8.13 -22.17
C GLU A 163 13.00 7.93 -20.77
N LEU A 164 12.37 6.78 -20.49
CA LEU A 164 11.87 6.48 -19.16
C LEU A 164 13.01 6.40 -18.12
N ARG A 165 14.16 5.82 -18.49
CA ARG A 165 15.35 5.79 -17.62
C ARG A 165 15.98 7.17 -17.43
N GLU A 166 15.91 8.04 -18.45
CA GLU A 166 16.39 9.42 -18.33
C GLU A 166 15.53 10.25 -17.35
N MET A 167 14.19 10.05 -17.36
CA MET A 167 13.28 10.77 -16.47
C MET A 167 13.61 10.56 -14.99
N VAL A 168 14.05 9.37 -14.61
CA VAL A 168 14.26 9.01 -13.21
C VAL A 168 15.63 9.39 -12.66
N LYS A 169 16.57 9.83 -13.48
CA LYS A 169 17.92 10.18 -13.01
C LYS A 169 17.91 11.17 -11.83
N PRO A 170 18.77 10.95 -10.80
CA PRO A 170 19.83 9.93 -10.68
C PRO A 170 19.36 8.52 -10.28
N GLY A 171 18.07 8.27 -10.18
CA GLY A 171 17.50 6.93 -9.95
C GLY A 171 17.73 5.96 -11.11
N ARG A 172 17.11 4.79 -11.03
CA ARG A 172 17.27 3.70 -12.01
C ARG A 172 16.02 2.86 -12.19
N ILE A 173 15.91 2.20 -13.34
CA ILE A 173 14.87 1.18 -13.60
C ILE A 173 15.58 -0.08 -14.12
N GLY A 174 15.31 -1.22 -13.49
CA GLY A 174 15.83 -2.52 -13.92
C GLY A 174 15.26 -2.92 -15.27
N ARG A 175 14.13 -3.61 -15.30
CA ARG A 175 13.44 -3.99 -16.54
C ARG A 175 12.14 -3.22 -16.70
N ILE A 176 11.78 -2.90 -17.94
CA ILE A 176 10.49 -2.29 -18.29
C ILE A 176 9.70 -3.34 -19.05
N ILE A 177 8.46 -3.54 -18.65
CA ILE A 177 7.50 -4.48 -19.25
C ILE A 177 6.29 -3.67 -19.70
N ARG A 178 5.87 -3.88 -20.95
CA ARG A 178 4.64 -3.32 -21.52
C ARG A 178 3.62 -4.43 -21.70
N ILE A 179 2.46 -4.28 -21.09
CA ILE A 179 1.37 -5.28 -21.06
C ILE A 179 0.10 -4.64 -21.59
#